data_73f9a6e75f6ad7ad4f889aab9408bf64
#
_entry.id   73f9a6e75f6ad7ad4f889aab9408bf64
#
_cell.length_a   1.000
_cell.length_b   1.000
_cell.length_c   1.000
_cell.angle_alpha   90.00
_cell.angle_beta   90.00
_cell.angle_gamma   90.00
#
_symmetry.space_group_name_H-M   'P 1'
#
loop_
_entity.id
_entity.type
_entity.pdbx_description
1 polymer ?
#
loop_
_entity_poly.entity_id
_entity_poly.type
_entity_poly.pdbx_seq_one_letter_code
_entity_poly.pdbx_strand_id
1 'polypeptide(L)'
;EYSSETVPRTLYRVGGVIFSKEKVFSMYENRIMIKYTLEDAHSATTLRFRPFLAFRSVKNLTQANGNVNQSYEEVTNGIKTCMYPGYPELYMQFNKKVKFVYEPYWYNGIEYPKEQERGYPYQEDLYVPGYFEVPIKKGETIIFSAGDSAVATTRLKALYENEVVARTPRTSFFNCLKNSAQQFYFRPKEDDAYLLAGYPWFKVRARDLFVALPGSTLSIDDPVRFEKIMHCLLYTSPSPRDRSVS
;
A
#
# COMPACT_ATOMS: atom_id res chain seq x y z
N GLU A 1 -12.12 -2.65 17.23
CA GLU A 1 -12.83 -3.62 16.39
C GLU A 1 -12.21 -3.64 15.01
N TYR A 2 -12.04 -4.82 14.42
CA TYR A 2 -11.48 -5.02 13.10
C TYR A 2 -12.44 -5.77 12.20
N SER A 3 -12.54 -5.35 10.95
CA SER A 3 -13.27 -6.03 9.87
C SER A 3 -12.47 -5.98 8.56
N SER A 4 -12.71 -6.91 7.66
CA SER A 4 -12.01 -6.98 6.37
C SER A 4 -12.94 -7.49 5.26
N GLU A 5 -14.23 -7.15 5.32
CA GLU A 5 -15.21 -7.61 4.33
C GLU A 5 -14.82 -7.18 2.91
N THR A 6 -14.62 -5.91 2.67
CA THR A 6 -14.16 -5.40 1.37
C THR A 6 -12.73 -4.88 1.46
N VAL A 7 -12.46 -4.07 2.46
CA VAL A 7 -11.14 -3.51 2.76
C VAL A 7 -10.84 -3.64 4.25
N PRO A 8 -9.56 -3.73 4.66
CA PRO A 8 -9.19 -3.72 6.08
C PRO A 8 -9.69 -2.44 6.75
N ARG A 9 -10.59 -2.58 7.71
CA ARG A 9 -11.16 -1.50 8.51
C ARG A 9 -10.94 -1.74 9.98
N THR A 10 -10.42 -0.75 10.68
CA THR A 10 -10.26 -0.77 12.14
C THR A 10 -11.06 0.37 12.74
N LEU A 11 -11.87 0.06 13.74
CA LEU A 11 -12.61 1.04 14.54
C LEU A 11 -11.89 1.24 15.87
N TYR A 12 -11.60 2.49 16.20
CA TYR A 12 -10.95 2.91 17.44
C TYR A 12 -11.93 3.68 18.31
N ARG A 13 -11.89 3.43 19.62
CA ARG A 13 -12.66 4.15 20.65
C ARG A 13 -11.70 4.66 21.70
N VAL A 14 -11.50 5.96 21.79
CA VAL A 14 -10.56 6.58 22.71
C VAL A 14 -11.14 7.89 23.24
N GLY A 15 -11.27 8.00 24.57
CA GLY A 15 -11.65 9.26 25.21
C GLY A 15 -12.98 9.86 24.71
N GLY A 16 -13.99 9.03 24.43
CA GLY A 16 -15.27 9.50 23.91
C GLY A 16 -15.27 9.82 22.41
N VAL A 17 -14.16 9.60 21.72
CA VAL A 17 -14.02 9.72 20.27
C VAL A 17 -14.08 8.34 19.63
N ILE A 18 -14.87 8.20 18.57
CA ILE A 18 -14.91 7.00 17.74
C ILE A 18 -14.46 7.36 16.33
N PHE A 19 -13.41 6.71 15.83
CA PHE A 19 -12.97 6.89 14.46
C PHE A 19 -12.62 5.58 13.79
N SER A 20 -12.87 5.51 12.50
CA SER A 20 -12.50 4.36 11.66
C SER A 20 -11.30 4.67 10.77
N LYS A 21 -10.53 3.64 10.49
CA LYS A 21 -9.38 3.64 9.58
C LYS A 21 -9.52 2.52 8.58
N GLU A 22 -9.63 2.86 7.31
CA GLU A 22 -9.71 1.91 6.20
C GLU A 22 -8.48 2.06 5.31
N LYS A 23 -7.97 0.95 4.76
CA LYS A 23 -6.76 0.97 3.94
C LYS A 23 -7.00 0.29 2.60
N VAL A 24 -6.50 0.91 1.54
CA VAL A 24 -6.42 0.30 0.22
C VAL A 24 -5.02 0.52 -0.37
N PHE A 25 -4.50 -0.50 -1.03
CA PHE A 25 -3.33 -0.36 -1.90
C PHE A 25 -3.84 -0.33 -3.34
N SER A 26 -3.42 0.65 -4.14
CA SER A 26 -3.87 0.75 -5.52
C SER A 26 -3.43 -0.46 -6.34
N MET A 27 -4.30 -0.95 -7.21
CA MET A 27 -4.00 -2.08 -8.10
C MET A 27 -3.08 -1.69 -9.27
N TYR A 28 -3.03 -0.40 -9.60
CA TYR A 28 -2.38 0.10 -10.83
C TYR A 28 -1.29 1.13 -10.60
N GLU A 29 -1.11 1.58 -9.37
CA GLU A 29 -0.12 2.58 -8.97
C GLU A 29 0.61 2.13 -7.71
N ASN A 30 1.85 2.57 -7.52
CA ASN A 30 2.57 2.41 -6.26
C ASN A 30 2.04 3.41 -5.23
N ARG A 31 0.81 3.20 -4.79
CA ARG A 31 0.08 4.12 -3.92
C ARG A 31 -0.73 3.39 -2.87
N ILE A 32 -0.58 3.81 -1.62
CA ILE A 32 -1.50 3.47 -0.54
C ILE A 32 -2.45 4.64 -0.28
N MET A 33 -3.72 4.34 -0.07
CA MET A 33 -4.69 5.31 0.40
C MET A 33 -5.29 4.84 1.72
N ILE A 34 -5.37 5.75 2.69
CA ILE A 34 -5.92 5.46 4.00
C ILE A 34 -7.05 6.46 4.27
N LYS A 35 -8.26 5.94 4.42
CA LYS A 35 -9.44 6.72 4.76
C LYS A 35 -9.65 6.71 6.27
N TYR A 36 -9.80 7.89 6.85
CA TYR A 36 -10.15 8.10 8.25
C TYR A 36 -11.52 8.78 8.31
N THR A 37 -12.43 8.22 9.10
CA THR A 37 -13.76 8.83 9.33
C THR A 37 -13.94 9.06 10.82
N LEU A 38 -14.31 10.28 11.20
CA LEU A 38 -14.69 10.57 12.58
C LEU A 38 -16.17 10.20 12.76
N GLU A 39 -16.39 8.98 13.25
CA GLU A 39 -17.75 8.42 13.42
C GLU A 39 -18.53 9.13 14.53
N ASP A 40 -17.86 9.43 15.65
CA ASP A 40 -18.43 10.15 16.77
C ASP A 40 -17.38 10.95 17.55
N ALA A 41 -17.76 12.16 17.97
CA ALA A 41 -16.97 13.02 18.85
C ALA A 41 -17.85 14.07 19.49
N HIS A 42 -17.56 14.44 20.74
CA HIS A 42 -18.29 15.47 21.46
C HIS A 42 -17.86 16.91 21.11
N SER A 43 -16.68 17.07 20.48
CA SER A 43 -16.11 18.37 20.14
C SER A 43 -15.32 18.31 18.83
N ALA A 44 -14.93 19.47 18.31
CA ALA A 44 -14.00 19.56 17.21
C ALA A 44 -12.68 18.87 17.55
N THR A 45 -12.19 18.05 16.64
CA THR A 45 -11.01 17.20 16.83
C THR A 45 -9.97 17.52 15.77
N THR A 46 -8.71 17.45 16.14
CA THR A 46 -7.58 17.53 15.21
C THR A 46 -6.85 16.20 15.20
N LEU A 47 -6.77 15.57 14.05
CA LEU A 47 -5.95 14.38 13.87
C LEU A 47 -4.50 14.78 13.58
N ARG A 48 -3.57 14.11 14.23
CA ARG A 48 -2.14 14.25 13.99
C ARG A 48 -1.61 12.97 13.36
N PHE A 49 -1.04 13.09 12.16
CA PHE A 49 -0.48 11.97 11.41
C PHE A 49 1.04 12.07 11.42
N ARG A 50 1.71 11.05 11.96
CA ARG A 50 3.17 10.90 11.93
C ARG A 50 3.53 9.78 10.95
N PRO A 51 4.13 10.07 9.78
CA PRO A 51 4.60 9.03 8.87
C PRO A 51 5.91 8.43 9.40
N PHE A 52 5.97 7.12 9.47
CA PHE A 52 7.19 6.36 9.78
C PHE A 52 7.74 5.84 8.45
N LEU A 53 8.89 6.31 8.04
CA LEU A 53 9.46 6.08 6.72
C LEU A 53 10.58 5.03 6.78
N ALA A 54 10.49 4.04 5.90
CA ALA A 54 11.47 2.98 5.73
C ALA A 54 11.90 2.89 4.25
N PHE A 55 12.77 3.79 3.80
CA PHE A 55 13.33 3.77 2.45
C PHE A 55 14.40 2.67 2.36
N ARG A 56 13.98 1.43 2.15
CA ARG A 56 14.83 0.25 2.15
C ARG A 56 14.27 -0.89 1.29
N SER A 57 15.11 -1.87 1.00
CA SER A 57 14.62 -3.14 0.48
C SER A 57 13.73 -3.85 1.51
N VAL A 58 12.73 -4.60 1.06
CA VAL A 58 11.87 -5.43 1.91
C VAL A 58 12.61 -6.50 2.70
N LYS A 59 13.87 -6.80 2.31
CA LYS A 59 14.72 -7.83 2.96
C LYS A 59 15.63 -7.28 4.05
N ASN A 60 15.72 -5.95 4.18
CA ASN A 60 16.63 -5.31 5.12
C ASN A 60 15.84 -4.51 6.15
N LEU A 61 16.42 -4.30 7.32
CA LEU A 61 15.90 -3.38 8.33
C LEU A 61 16.76 -2.11 8.36
N THR A 62 16.14 -0.97 8.66
CA THR A 62 16.81 0.32 8.75
C THR A 62 17.34 0.55 10.16
N GLN A 63 18.52 1.16 10.25
CA GLN A 63 19.05 1.71 11.48
C GLN A 63 19.23 3.22 11.33
N ALA A 64 19.06 3.96 12.43
CA ALA A 64 19.26 5.40 12.46
C ALA A 64 20.67 5.75 11.96
N ASN A 65 20.76 6.73 11.07
CA ASN A 65 22.03 7.14 10.48
C ASN A 65 22.02 8.62 10.11
N GLY A 66 23.21 9.18 9.91
CA GLY A 66 23.39 10.58 9.53
C GLY A 66 23.28 10.90 8.04
N ASN A 67 23.06 9.88 7.18
CA ASN A 67 23.03 10.05 5.73
C ASN A 67 21.61 10.38 5.20
N VAL A 68 20.61 10.39 6.08
CA VAL A 68 19.23 10.70 5.71
C VAL A 68 19.12 12.14 5.22
N ASN A 69 18.54 12.31 4.03
CA ASN A 69 18.13 13.63 3.56
C ASN A 69 16.86 14.05 4.30
N GLN A 70 16.98 15.07 5.12
CA GLN A 70 15.88 15.59 5.95
C GLN A 70 15.01 16.62 5.23
N SER A 71 15.35 17.00 4.00
CA SER A 71 14.59 17.99 3.24
C SER A 71 13.24 17.46 2.77
N TYR A 72 12.31 18.37 2.61
CA TYR A 72 11.02 18.11 1.99
C TYR A 72 10.63 19.29 1.08
N GLU A 73 9.73 19.05 0.18
CA GLU A 73 9.10 20.10 -0.63
C GLU A 73 7.59 20.08 -0.40
N GLU A 74 6.99 21.27 -0.33
CA GLU A 74 5.54 21.39 -0.25
C GLU A 74 4.90 21.07 -1.60
N VAL A 75 3.83 20.27 -1.56
CA VAL A 75 2.97 19.97 -2.69
C VAL A 75 1.52 20.24 -2.31
N THR A 76 0.62 20.21 -3.27
CA THR A 76 -0.81 20.45 -2.99
C THR A 76 -1.31 19.51 -1.89
N ASN A 77 -1.75 20.09 -0.78
CA ASN A 77 -2.26 19.40 0.41
C ASN A 77 -1.31 18.34 0.99
N GLY A 78 -0.03 18.60 0.98
CA GLY A 78 0.95 17.66 1.53
C GLY A 78 2.40 18.05 1.28
N ILE A 79 3.27 17.06 1.33
CA ILE A 79 4.71 17.19 1.06
C ILE A 79 5.21 16.05 0.18
N LYS A 80 6.36 16.24 -0.45
CA LYS A 80 7.18 15.16 -0.98
C LYS A 80 8.55 15.13 -0.30
N THR A 81 9.14 13.96 -0.20
CA THR A 81 10.47 13.73 0.38
C THR A 81 11.14 12.51 -0.25
N CYS A 82 12.46 12.47 -0.20
CA CYS A 82 13.26 11.30 -0.56
C CYS A 82 14.41 11.18 0.43
N MET A 83 14.44 10.10 1.23
CA MET A 83 15.43 9.92 2.28
C MET A 83 16.86 9.70 1.76
N TYR A 84 17.00 9.03 0.63
CA TYR A 84 18.30 8.67 0.08
C TYR A 84 18.35 8.83 -1.44
N PRO A 85 19.48 9.27 -2.02
CA PRO A 85 19.64 9.32 -3.47
C PRO A 85 19.44 7.95 -4.12
N GLY A 86 18.79 7.93 -5.28
CA GLY A 86 18.51 6.70 -6.03
C GLY A 86 17.20 5.99 -5.64
N TYR A 87 16.52 6.44 -4.60
CA TYR A 87 15.16 6.02 -4.29
C TYR A 87 14.13 6.95 -4.96
N PRO A 88 12.90 6.48 -5.23
CA PRO A 88 11.83 7.34 -5.72
C PRO A 88 11.43 8.39 -4.68
N GLU A 89 10.93 9.52 -5.14
CA GLU A 89 10.27 10.50 -4.26
C GLU A 89 8.99 9.89 -3.66
N LEU A 90 8.71 10.21 -2.42
CA LEU A 90 7.48 9.84 -1.73
C LEU A 90 6.59 11.07 -1.58
N TYR A 91 5.46 11.05 -2.25
CA TYR A 91 4.41 12.07 -2.15
C TYR A 91 3.41 11.67 -1.08
N MET A 92 3.22 12.50 -0.07
CA MET A 92 2.26 12.32 1.02
C MET A 92 1.24 13.44 0.94
N GLN A 93 0.02 13.14 0.51
CA GLN A 93 -1.01 14.13 0.21
C GLN A 93 -2.36 13.78 0.83
N PHE A 94 -3.18 14.79 1.06
CA PHE A 94 -4.53 14.64 1.62
C PHE A 94 -5.59 15.19 0.67
N ASN A 95 -6.83 14.74 0.81
CA ASN A 95 -7.98 15.25 0.05
C ASN A 95 -8.44 16.65 0.49
N LYS A 96 -7.83 17.23 1.52
CA LYS A 96 -8.10 18.58 2.02
C LYS A 96 -6.81 19.25 2.47
N LYS A 97 -6.86 20.57 2.66
CA LYS A 97 -5.72 21.34 3.16
C LYS A 97 -5.28 20.84 4.53
N VAL A 98 -3.98 20.65 4.69
CA VAL A 98 -3.32 20.19 5.92
C VAL A 98 -2.21 21.17 6.29
N LYS A 99 -1.83 21.16 7.58
CA LYS A 99 -0.64 21.83 8.07
C LYS A 99 0.44 20.77 8.30
N PHE A 100 1.59 20.90 7.66
CA PHE A 100 2.76 20.10 7.99
C PHE A 100 3.61 20.84 9.02
N VAL A 101 4.05 20.13 10.04
CA VAL A 101 4.97 20.62 11.06
C VAL A 101 6.26 19.81 10.92
N TYR A 102 7.33 20.51 10.52
CA TYR A 102 8.65 19.92 10.37
C TYR A 102 9.26 19.67 11.75
N GLU A 103 9.48 18.40 12.06
CA GLU A 103 10.06 17.93 13.33
C GLU A 103 10.77 16.60 13.07
N PRO A 104 11.96 16.63 12.42
CA PRO A 104 12.63 15.40 12.00
C PRO A 104 13.30 14.68 13.18
N TYR A 105 13.07 13.38 13.27
CA TYR A 105 13.75 12.52 14.23
C TYR A 105 13.69 11.06 13.80
N TRP A 106 14.49 10.22 14.46
CA TRP A 106 14.43 8.77 14.33
C TRP A 106 13.59 8.18 15.46
N TYR A 107 12.64 7.35 15.11
CA TYR A 107 11.89 6.52 16.04
C TYR A 107 12.62 5.19 16.16
N ASN A 108 13.34 5.03 17.29
CA ASN A 108 14.30 3.94 17.47
C ASN A 108 13.64 2.70 18.10
N GLY A 109 14.19 1.51 17.78
CA GLY A 109 13.88 0.27 18.47
C GLY A 109 12.46 -0.23 18.23
N ILE A 110 11.90 -0.06 17.03
CA ILE A 110 10.64 -0.70 16.67
C ILE A 110 10.89 -2.19 16.51
N GLU A 111 10.07 -3.00 17.17
CA GLU A 111 10.21 -4.46 17.18
C GLU A 111 9.13 -5.15 16.35
N TYR A 112 9.53 -6.22 15.67
CA TYR A 112 8.66 -7.12 14.91
C TYR A 112 8.65 -8.51 15.57
N PRO A 113 7.76 -8.77 16.54
CA PRO A 113 7.78 -10.02 17.33
C PRO A 113 7.69 -11.29 16.48
N LYS A 114 6.98 -11.23 15.35
CA LYS A 114 6.86 -12.39 14.44
C LYS A 114 8.17 -12.72 13.71
N GLU A 115 8.99 -11.73 13.41
CA GLU A 115 10.30 -11.97 12.83
C GLU A 115 11.27 -12.51 13.91
N GLN A 116 11.15 -11.99 15.14
CA GLN A 116 11.90 -12.51 16.29
C GLN A 116 11.60 -13.99 16.56
N GLU A 117 10.31 -14.38 16.59
CA GLU A 117 9.87 -15.76 16.76
C GLU A 117 10.47 -16.71 15.70
N ARG A 118 10.74 -16.17 14.50
CA ARG A 118 11.31 -16.91 13.35
C ARG A 118 12.84 -16.91 13.32
N GLY A 119 13.49 -16.23 14.28
CA GLY A 119 14.95 -16.12 14.37
C GLY A 119 15.58 -15.14 13.36
N TYR A 120 14.80 -14.19 12.82
CA TYR A 120 15.28 -13.14 11.92
C TYR A 120 15.58 -11.84 12.66
N PRO A 121 16.38 -10.93 12.05
CA PRO A 121 16.49 -9.56 12.53
C PRO A 121 15.10 -8.93 12.68
N TYR A 122 14.83 -8.29 13.82
CA TYR A 122 13.48 -7.86 14.17
C TYR A 122 13.40 -6.44 14.74
N GLN A 123 14.52 -5.75 14.91
CA GLN A 123 14.55 -4.37 15.42
C GLN A 123 14.90 -3.40 14.30
N GLU A 124 14.15 -2.32 14.20
CA GLU A 124 14.27 -1.31 13.17
C GLU A 124 14.12 0.10 13.73
N ASP A 125 14.85 1.05 13.16
CA ASP A 125 14.63 2.47 13.38
C ASP A 125 13.92 3.06 12.16
N LEU A 126 12.89 3.88 12.38
CA LEU A 126 12.14 4.52 11.30
C LEU A 126 12.28 6.04 11.39
N TYR A 127 12.52 6.66 10.24
CA TYR A 127 12.64 8.11 10.14
C TYR A 127 11.26 8.77 10.12
N VAL A 128 11.11 9.87 10.86
CA VAL A 128 9.91 10.70 10.89
C VAL A 128 10.30 12.11 10.49
N PRO A 129 9.82 12.64 9.35
CA PRO A 129 10.14 13.99 8.90
C PRO A 129 9.41 15.08 9.68
N GLY A 130 8.37 14.70 10.42
CA GLY A 130 7.48 15.58 11.14
C GLY A 130 6.07 15.01 11.19
N TYR A 131 5.06 15.87 11.28
CA TYR A 131 3.67 15.43 11.34
C TYR A 131 2.72 16.38 10.61
N PHE A 132 1.59 15.82 10.18
CA PHE A 132 0.48 16.59 9.62
C PHE A 132 -0.60 16.80 10.68
N GLU A 133 -1.16 18.02 10.74
CA GLU A 133 -2.34 18.35 11.54
C GLU A 133 -3.53 18.60 10.62
N VAL A 134 -4.61 17.87 10.88
CA VAL A 134 -5.82 17.95 10.05
C VAL A 134 -7.04 18.06 10.96
N PRO A 135 -7.72 19.20 10.97
CA PRO A 135 -8.98 19.33 11.70
C PRO A 135 -10.06 18.48 11.05
N ILE A 136 -10.85 17.79 11.85
CA ILE A 136 -11.94 16.92 11.43
C ILE A 136 -13.16 17.10 12.30
N LYS A 137 -14.35 17.03 11.70
CA LYS A 137 -15.64 17.11 12.39
C LYS A 137 -16.33 15.75 12.35
N LYS A 138 -17.26 15.51 13.28
CA LYS A 138 -18.12 14.31 13.27
C LYS A 138 -18.77 14.12 11.90
N GLY A 139 -18.72 12.90 11.38
CA GLY A 139 -19.20 12.51 10.05
C GLY A 139 -18.25 12.87 8.90
N GLU A 140 -17.18 13.62 9.15
CA GLU A 140 -16.23 13.98 8.10
C GLU A 140 -15.23 12.85 7.83
N THR A 141 -14.76 12.81 6.58
CA THR A 141 -13.78 11.83 6.11
C THR A 141 -12.53 12.52 5.57
N ILE A 142 -11.37 12.03 5.97
CA ILE A 142 -10.06 12.42 5.47
C ILE A 142 -9.45 11.25 4.74
N ILE A 143 -8.90 11.49 3.54
CA ILE A 143 -8.15 10.50 2.78
C ILE A 143 -6.69 10.95 2.70
N PHE A 144 -5.81 10.15 3.27
CA PHE A 144 -4.37 10.26 3.13
C PHE A 144 -3.91 9.38 1.97
N SER A 145 -3.01 9.88 1.16
CA SER A 145 -2.37 9.16 0.05
C SER A 145 -0.86 9.23 0.19
N ALA A 146 -0.19 8.10 0.06
CA ALA A 146 1.27 8.02 -0.08
C ALA A 146 1.62 7.20 -1.31
N GLY A 147 2.47 7.76 -2.20
CA GLY A 147 2.86 7.11 -3.45
C GLY A 147 4.10 7.75 -4.07
N ASP A 148 4.60 7.15 -5.14
CA ASP A 148 5.81 7.60 -5.86
C ASP A 148 5.57 8.74 -6.87
N SER A 149 4.34 9.20 -6.97
CA SER A 149 3.93 10.29 -7.86
C SER A 149 2.89 11.19 -7.20
N ALA A 150 2.80 12.44 -7.65
CA ALA A 150 1.78 13.38 -7.20
C ALA A 150 0.39 12.94 -7.67
N VAL A 151 -0.63 13.22 -6.86
CA VAL A 151 -2.03 12.98 -7.20
C VAL A 151 -2.83 14.27 -7.14
N ALA A 152 -3.80 14.41 -8.04
CA ALA A 152 -4.80 15.48 -7.95
C ALA A 152 -5.68 15.24 -6.71
N THR A 153 -5.45 16.04 -5.67
CA THR A 153 -6.05 15.82 -4.33
C THR A 153 -7.58 15.86 -4.33
N THR A 154 -8.18 16.58 -5.28
CA THR A 154 -9.64 16.61 -5.51
C THR A 154 -10.21 15.27 -6.00
N ARG A 155 -9.38 14.43 -6.63
CA ARG A 155 -9.76 13.11 -7.14
C ARG A 155 -9.56 11.98 -6.11
N LEU A 156 -8.89 12.22 -4.99
CA LEU A 156 -8.54 11.17 -4.02
C LEU A 156 -9.77 10.41 -3.50
N LYS A 157 -10.90 11.08 -3.32
CA LYS A 157 -12.13 10.41 -2.91
C LYS A 157 -12.61 9.41 -3.96
N ALA A 158 -12.71 9.86 -5.20
CA ALA A 158 -13.13 9.00 -6.31
C ALA A 158 -12.14 7.85 -6.56
N LEU A 159 -10.83 8.11 -6.48
CA LEU A 159 -9.80 7.07 -6.60
C LEU A 159 -9.96 6.01 -5.51
N TYR A 160 -10.16 6.42 -4.27
CA TYR A 160 -10.39 5.50 -3.15
C TYR A 160 -11.65 4.66 -3.37
N GLU A 161 -12.76 5.29 -3.73
CA GLU A 161 -14.05 4.63 -3.96
C GLU A 161 -13.95 3.61 -5.12
N ASN A 162 -13.28 3.96 -6.22
CA ASN A 162 -13.04 3.06 -7.33
C ASN A 162 -12.22 1.82 -6.92
N GLU A 163 -11.19 2.01 -6.09
CA GLU A 163 -10.40 0.89 -5.56
C GLU A 163 -11.23 -0.03 -4.66
N VAL A 164 -12.16 0.51 -3.89
CA VAL A 164 -13.07 -0.28 -3.05
C VAL A 164 -14.06 -1.07 -3.90
N VAL A 165 -14.69 -0.41 -4.89
CA VAL A 165 -15.68 -1.04 -5.78
C VAL A 165 -15.06 -2.15 -6.64
N ALA A 166 -13.79 -1.99 -7.05
CA ALA A 166 -13.07 -3.01 -7.83
C ALA A 166 -12.78 -4.30 -7.05
N ARG A 167 -12.91 -4.30 -5.72
CA ARG A 167 -12.64 -5.48 -4.88
C ARG A 167 -13.88 -6.35 -4.69
N THR A 168 -13.67 -7.64 -4.71
CA THR A 168 -14.75 -8.61 -4.36
C THR A 168 -14.96 -8.60 -2.84
N PRO A 169 -16.16 -8.24 -2.35
CA PRO A 169 -16.46 -8.33 -0.91
C PRO A 169 -16.41 -9.79 -0.41
N ARG A 170 -15.86 -10.02 0.77
CA ARG A 170 -15.70 -11.36 1.39
C ARG A 170 -16.99 -11.82 2.08
N THR A 171 -18.11 -11.82 1.37
CA THR A 171 -19.44 -12.19 1.91
C THR A 171 -19.73 -13.68 1.89
N SER A 172 -18.92 -14.48 1.18
CA SER A 172 -19.00 -15.92 1.13
C SER A 172 -17.61 -16.56 1.06
N PHE A 173 -17.50 -17.86 1.30
CA PHE A 173 -16.23 -18.58 1.16
C PHE A 173 -15.64 -18.44 -0.26
N PHE A 174 -16.47 -18.58 -1.28
CA PHE A 174 -16.06 -18.38 -2.67
C PHE A 174 -15.52 -16.97 -2.91
N ASN A 175 -16.23 -15.94 -2.42
CA ASN A 175 -15.78 -14.55 -2.54
C ASN A 175 -14.49 -14.28 -1.75
N CYS A 176 -14.27 -14.95 -0.62
CA CYS A 176 -12.99 -14.90 0.08
C CYS A 176 -11.84 -15.44 -0.77
N LEU A 177 -12.03 -16.57 -1.44
CA LEU A 177 -11.05 -17.15 -2.35
C LEU A 177 -10.79 -16.25 -3.56
N LYS A 178 -11.85 -15.70 -4.16
CA LYS A 178 -11.76 -14.78 -5.30
C LYS A 178 -10.98 -13.49 -4.92
N ASN A 179 -11.32 -12.88 -3.79
CA ASN A 179 -10.58 -11.71 -3.29
C ASN A 179 -9.10 -12.03 -3.02
N SER A 180 -8.83 -13.22 -2.45
CA SER A 180 -7.44 -13.63 -2.17
C SER A 180 -6.66 -13.88 -3.47
N ALA A 181 -7.24 -14.49 -4.48
CA ALA A 181 -6.62 -14.68 -5.79
C ALA A 181 -6.27 -13.34 -6.46
N GLN A 182 -7.18 -12.37 -6.37
CA GLN A 182 -6.97 -11.03 -6.93
C GLN A 182 -5.76 -10.29 -6.35
N GLN A 183 -5.33 -10.60 -5.12
CA GLN A 183 -4.18 -9.96 -4.48
C GLN A 183 -2.83 -10.39 -5.08
N PHE A 184 -2.79 -11.49 -5.81
CA PHE A 184 -1.57 -11.97 -6.47
C PHE A 184 -1.38 -11.41 -7.87
N TYR A 185 -2.34 -10.66 -8.41
CA TYR A 185 -2.22 -10.05 -9.72
C TYR A 185 -1.23 -8.88 -9.68
N PHE A 186 -0.34 -8.86 -10.66
CA PHE A 186 0.71 -7.86 -10.78
C PHE A 186 0.73 -7.28 -12.20
N ARG A 187 0.74 -5.94 -12.30
CA ARG A 187 0.77 -5.19 -13.56
C ARG A 187 1.90 -4.17 -13.52
N PRO A 188 3.11 -4.52 -13.93
CA PRO A 188 4.24 -3.58 -13.98
C PRO A 188 4.05 -2.48 -15.02
N LYS A 189 3.29 -2.76 -16.10
CA LYS A 189 2.93 -1.82 -17.16
C LYS A 189 1.45 -1.98 -17.52
N GLU A 190 0.88 -1.03 -18.25
CA GLU A 190 -0.54 -1.00 -18.58
C GLU A 190 -1.03 -2.27 -19.27
N ASP A 191 -0.22 -2.81 -20.20
CA ASP A 191 -0.57 -4.02 -20.96
C ASP A 191 -0.10 -5.32 -20.34
N ASP A 192 0.74 -5.27 -19.32
CA ASP A 192 1.24 -6.47 -18.67
C ASP A 192 0.23 -7.05 -17.68
N ALA A 193 0.26 -8.38 -17.53
CA ALA A 193 -0.48 -9.10 -16.50
C ALA A 193 0.29 -10.34 -16.06
N TYR A 194 0.54 -10.46 -14.76
CA TYR A 194 1.26 -11.58 -14.15
C TYR A 194 0.62 -11.99 -12.83
N LEU A 195 1.01 -13.19 -12.36
CA LEU A 195 0.76 -13.64 -10.98
C LEU A 195 2.07 -13.69 -10.21
N LEU A 196 2.08 -13.15 -9.00
CA LEU A 196 3.19 -13.28 -8.07
C LEU A 196 3.20 -14.69 -7.47
N ALA A 197 4.37 -15.31 -7.36
CA ALA A 197 4.52 -16.64 -6.76
C ALA A 197 4.26 -16.65 -5.24
N GLY A 198 4.45 -15.50 -4.57
CA GLY A 198 4.18 -15.34 -3.14
C GLY A 198 4.42 -13.91 -2.70
N TYR A 199 3.35 -13.21 -2.42
CA TYR A 199 3.40 -11.83 -1.97
C TYR A 199 3.81 -11.71 -0.49
N PRO A 200 4.70 -10.78 -0.13
CA PRO A 200 5.50 -9.88 -0.98
C PRO A 200 6.91 -10.41 -1.33
N TRP A 201 7.22 -11.65 -0.97
CA TRP A 201 8.59 -12.19 -0.92
C TRP A 201 9.11 -12.70 -2.26
N PHE A 202 8.22 -13.19 -3.11
CA PHE A 202 8.57 -13.81 -4.37
C PHE A 202 8.01 -13.02 -5.55
N LYS A 203 8.86 -12.87 -6.56
CA LYS A 203 8.49 -12.29 -7.84
C LYS A 203 7.66 -13.27 -8.68
N VAL A 204 7.37 -12.91 -9.91
CA VAL A 204 6.80 -13.82 -10.90
C VAL A 204 7.73 -15.00 -11.14
N ARG A 205 7.20 -16.22 -11.05
CA ARG A 205 7.90 -17.48 -11.33
C ARG A 205 7.04 -18.29 -12.27
N ALA A 206 7.54 -18.64 -13.45
CA ALA A 206 6.77 -19.29 -14.50
C ALA A 206 6.07 -20.58 -14.02
N ARG A 207 6.79 -21.47 -13.31
CA ARG A 207 6.20 -22.72 -12.79
C ARG A 207 5.02 -22.45 -11.85
N ASP A 208 5.21 -21.62 -10.86
CA ASP A 208 4.19 -21.31 -9.84
C ASP A 208 2.98 -20.64 -10.49
N LEU A 209 3.25 -19.78 -11.46
CA LEU A 209 2.21 -19.10 -12.22
C LEU A 209 1.38 -20.09 -13.04
N PHE A 210 2.00 -21.00 -13.82
CA PHE A 210 1.27 -21.97 -14.62
C PHE A 210 0.42 -22.92 -13.76
N VAL A 211 0.90 -23.32 -12.59
CA VAL A 211 0.15 -24.16 -11.66
C VAL A 211 -1.06 -23.43 -11.07
N ALA A 212 -0.89 -22.15 -10.71
CA ALA A 212 -1.94 -21.35 -10.06
C ALA A 212 -2.94 -20.72 -11.06
N LEU A 213 -2.53 -20.52 -12.33
CA LEU A 213 -3.27 -19.71 -13.29
C LEU A 213 -4.71 -20.19 -13.54
N PRO A 214 -5.00 -21.49 -13.76
CA PRO A 214 -6.38 -21.93 -13.96
C PRO A 214 -7.28 -21.65 -12.75
N GLY A 215 -6.78 -21.91 -11.54
CA GLY A 215 -7.52 -21.69 -10.30
C GLY A 215 -7.74 -20.22 -9.97
N SER A 216 -6.76 -19.36 -10.29
CA SER A 216 -6.83 -17.92 -9.99
C SER A 216 -7.51 -17.09 -11.08
N THR A 217 -7.90 -17.68 -12.20
CA THR A 217 -8.56 -16.99 -13.32
C THR A 217 -9.80 -17.74 -13.82
N LEU A 218 -9.66 -18.90 -14.46
CA LEU A 218 -10.79 -19.64 -15.07
C LEU A 218 -11.81 -20.07 -14.02
N SER A 219 -11.38 -20.57 -12.87
CA SER A 219 -12.27 -21.02 -11.79
C SER A 219 -13.04 -19.87 -11.12
N ILE A 220 -12.67 -18.64 -11.35
CA ILE A 220 -13.36 -17.44 -10.83
C ILE A 220 -14.01 -16.61 -11.96
N ASP A 221 -14.19 -17.24 -13.13
CA ASP A 221 -14.86 -16.68 -14.30
C ASP A 221 -14.18 -15.41 -14.86
N ASP A 222 -12.84 -15.46 -14.98
CA ASP A 222 -12.01 -14.40 -15.59
C ASP A 222 -11.12 -14.96 -16.73
N PRO A 223 -11.70 -15.44 -17.84
CA PRO A 223 -10.95 -16.00 -18.97
C PRO A 223 -10.11 -14.92 -19.69
N VAL A 224 -10.56 -13.69 -19.69
CA VAL A 224 -9.83 -12.57 -20.31
C VAL A 224 -8.48 -12.37 -19.63
N ARG A 225 -8.45 -12.46 -18.30
CA ARG A 225 -7.20 -12.35 -17.55
C ARG A 225 -6.29 -13.56 -17.76
N PHE A 226 -6.87 -14.76 -17.87
CA PHE A 226 -6.13 -15.97 -18.23
C PHE A 226 -5.37 -15.77 -19.53
N GLU A 227 -6.06 -15.36 -20.60
CA GLU A 227 -5.48 -15.12 -21.91
C GLU A 227 -4.40 -14.04 -21.86
N LYS A 228 -4.65 -12.92 -21.19
CA LYS A 228 -3.69 -11.82 -21.05
C LYS A 228 -2.40 -12.27 -20.36
N ILE A 229 -2.50 -13.02 -19.26
CA ILE A 229 -1.33 -13.57 -18.56
C ILE A 229 -0.57 -14.56 -19.42
N MET A 230 -1.28 -15.44 -20.12
CA MET A 230 -0.65 -16.41 -21.05
C MET A 230 0.13 -15.69 -22.17
N HIS A 231 -0.44 -14.64 -22.77
CA HIS A 231 0.27 -13.85 -23.77
C HIS A 231 1.55 -13.22 -23.20
N CYS A 232 1.48 -12.58 -22.04
CA CYS A 232 2.66 -11.98 -21.41
C CYS A 232 3.78 -13.02 -21.17
N LEU A 233 3.43 -14.25 -20.78
CA LEU A 233 4.41 -15.31 -20.55
C LEU A 233 5.05 -15.82 -21.84
N LEU A 234 4.26 -15.99 -22.91
CA LEU A 234 4.78 -16.45 -24.19
C LEU A 234 5.83 -15.49 -24.77
N TYR A 235 5.64 -14.17 -24.58
CA TYR A 235 6.59 -13.17 -25.08
C TYR A 235 7.81 -12.98 -24.17
N THR A 236 7.73 -13.34 -22.89
CA THR A 236 8.82 -13.12 -21.92
C THR A 236 9.63 -14.37 -21.60
N SER A 237 9.14 -15.57 -21.96
CA SER A 237 9.88 -16.82 -21.76
C SER A 237 10.85 -17.01 -22.94
N PRO A 238 12.16 -17.10 -22.68
CA PRO A 238 13.10 -17.43 -23.76
C PRO A 238 12.73 -18.80 -24.35
N SER A 239 12.65 -18.87 -25.68
CA SER A 239 12.44 -20.12 -26.39
C SER A 239 13.51 -21.15 -26.00
N PRO A 240 13.22 -22.46 -25.93
CA PRO A 240 14.24 -23.49 -25.77
C PRO A 240 15.38 -23.39 -26.79
N ARG A 241 15.15 -22.77 -27.95
CA ARG A 241 16.17 -22.52 -28.97
C ARG A 241 17.13 -21.39 -28.59
N ASP A 242 16.72 -20.44 -27.74
CA ASP A 242 17.55 -19.30 -27.34
C ASP A 242 18.58 -19.68 -26.25
N ARG A 243 18.48 -20.90 -25.67
CA ARG A 243 19.46 -21.44 -24.71
C ARG A 243 20.64 -22.17 -25.34
N SER A 244 20.65 -22.34 -26.66
CA SER A 244 21.69 -23.07 -27.38
C SER A 244 22.81 -22.18 -27.93
N VAL A 245 22.84 -20.90 -27.58
CA VAL A 245 23.85 -19.92 -28.04
C VAL A 245 24.41 -19.17 -26.84
N SER A 246 25.08 -19.89 -25.92
CA SER A 246 26.01 -19.28 -24.94
C SER A 246 27.03 -20.30 -24.52
#